data_e02c434c5d7fb1c7b488c603258e59b8
#
_entry.id   e02c434c5d7fb1c7b488c603258e59b8
#
_cell.length_a   1.000
_cell.length_b   1.000
_cell.length_c   1.000
_cell.angle_alpha   90.00
_cell.angle_beta   90.00
_cell.angle_gamma   90.00
#
_symmetry.space_group_name_H-M   'P 1'
#
loop_
_entity.id
_entity.type
_entity.pdbx_description
1 polymer ?
#
loop_
_entity_poly.entity_id
_entity_poly.type
_entity_poly.pdbx_seq_one_letter_code
_entity_poly.pdbx_strand_id
1 'polypeptide(L)'
;MVCEKIAGFKFDFTKDPVPYEIEDGWMISKNTTLGADDGIGIAACLALMESDTPCGRIESLFTISEETGMDGAEALEEGFF
;
A
#
# COMPACT_ATOMS: atom_id res chain seq x y z
N MET A 1 -3.77 4.59 -1.81
CA MET A 1 -5.22 4.30 -2.08
C MET A 1 -6.10 4.79 -0.94
N VAL A 2 -7.21 5.45 -1.24
CA VAL A 2 -8.22 5.86 -0.25
C VAL A 2 -9.03 4.63 0.19
N CYS A 3 -9.22 4.48 1.50
CA CYS A 3 -10.01 3.37 2.06
C CYS A 3 -11.50 3.59 1.82
N GLU A 4 -12.14 2.72 1.05
CA GLU A 4 -13.57 2.78 0.74
C GLU A 4 -14.23 1.41 0.88
N LYS A 5 -15.53 1.43 1.14
CA LYS A 5 -16.39 0.25 1.22
C LYS A 5 -17.75 0.51 0.58
N ILE A 6 -18.43 -0.55 0.18
CA ILE A 6 -19.79 -0.43 -0.35
C ILE A 6 -20.76 0.04 0.75
N ALA A 7 -21.83 0.74 0.33
CA ALA A 7 -22.84 1.22 1.23
C ALA A 7 -23.49 0.07 2.00
N GLY A 8 -23.74 0.27 3.30
CA GLY A 8 -24.39 -0.72 4.17
C GLY A 8 -23.48 -1.85 4.67
N PHE A 9 -22.24 -1.97 4.20
CA PHE A 9 -21.31 -2.94 4.73
C PHE A 9 -20.75 -2.48 6.09
N LYS A 10 -20.99 -3.28 7.13
CA LYS A 10 -20.49 -3.00 8.48
C LYS A 10 -19.02 -3.39 8.58
N PHE A 11 -18.13 -2.42 8.41
CA PHE A 11 -16.69 -2.62 8.42
C PHE A 11 -15.99 -1.36 8.94
N ASP A 12 -14.97 -1.55 9.77
CA ASP A 12 -14.15 -0.48 10.34
C ASP A 12 -12.68 -0.68 9.92
N PHE A 13 -12.19 0.13 8.99
CA PHE A 13 -10.80 0.05 8.50
C PHE A 13 -9.73 0.23 9.59
N THR A 14 -10.09 0.74 10.77
CA THR A 14 -9.16 0.89 11.89
C THR A 14 -9.07 -0.34 12.79
N LYS A 15 -9.98 -1.29 12.65
CA LYS A 15 -10.12 -2.44 13.56
C LYS A 15 -10.21 -3.77 12.82
N ASP A 16 -10.90 -3.78 11.69
CA ASP A 16 -11.20 -5.01 10.97
C ASP A 16 -10.13 -5.30 9.90
N PRO A 17 -9.70 -6.55 9.73
CA PRO A 17 -8.84 -6.93 8.62
C PRO A 17 -9.58 -6.80 7.30
N VAL A 18 -8.92 -6.32 6.26
CA VAL A 18 -9.50 -6.22 4.92
C VAL A 18 -9.92 -7.60 4.44
N PRO A 19 -11.22 -7.83 4.13
CA PRO A 19 -11.68 -9.13 3.66
C PRO A 19 -11.22 -9.37 2.23
N TYR A 20 -10.66 -10.55 1.98
CA TYR A 20 -10.27 -10.95 0.64
C TYR A 20 -10.63 -12.40 0.35
N GLU A 21 -10.76 -12.70 -0.92
CA GLU A 21 -10.98 -14.06 -1.44
C GLU A 21 -9.98 -14.33 -2.57
N ILE A 22 -9.68 -15.61 -2.78
CA ILE A 22 -8.88 -16.05 -3.92
C ILE A 22 -9.81 -16.74 -4.91
N GLU A 23 -9.97 -16.17 -6.09
CA GLU A 23 -10.78 -16.72 -7.18
C GLU A 23 -9.93 -16.76 -8.46
N ASP A 24 -9.79 -17.92 -9.06
CA ASP A 24 -9.06 -18.14 -10.31
C ASP A 24 -7.64 -17.54 -10.33
N GLY A 25 -6.94 -17.58 -9.20
CA GLY A 25 -5.60 -17.03 -9.05
C GLY A 25 -5.57 -15.52 -8.79
N TRP A 26 -6.71 -14.87 -8.63
CA TRP A 26 -6.84 -13.46 -8.27
C TRP A 26 -7.16 -13.31 -6.79
N MET A 27 -6.49 -12.36 -6.14
CA MET A 27 -6.88 -11.87 -4.82
C MET A 27 -7.84 -10.68 -5.00
N ILE A 28 -9.05 -10.84 -4.51
CA ILE A 28 -10.12 -9.83 -4.67
C ILE A 28 -10.76 -9.47 -3.33
N SER A 29 -11.22 -8.25 -3.20
CA SER A 29 -12.14 -7.81 -2.13
C SER A 29 -13.41 -7.31 -2.78
N LYS A 30 -14.56 -7.88 -2.37
CA LYS A 30 -15.85 -7.57 -2.99
C LYS A 30 -16.53 -6.34 -2.39
N ASN A 31 -16.24 -6.04 -1.13
CA ASN A 31 -16.98 -5.04 -0.37
C ASN A 31 -16.15 -3.84 0.06
N THR A 32 -14.83 -3.94 -0.07
CA THR A 32 -13.90 -2.87 0.30
C THR A 32 -12.81 -2.71 -0.74
N THR A 33 -12.10 -1.58 -0.70
CA THR A 33 -10.81 -1.46 -1.37
C THR A 33 -9.83 -2.46 -0.78
N LEU A 34 -8.92 -2.98 -1.61
CA LEU A 34 -7.94 -4.02 -1.21
C LEU A 34 -6.62 -3.41 -0.72
N GLY A 35 -6.27 -2.21 -1.17
CA GLY A 35 -4.99 -1.57 -0.85
C GLY A 35 -3.81 -2.07 -1.69
N ALA A 36 -4.07 -2.79 -2.79
CA ALA A 36 -3.00 -3.29 -3.66
C ALA A 36 -2.20 -2.18 -4.35
N ASP A 37 -2.82 -1.04 -4.60
CA ASP A 37 -2.19 0.17 -5.07
C ASP A 37 -1.96 1.15 -3.90
N ASP A 38 -0.75 1.34 -3.40
CA ASP A 38 0.44 0.60 -3.83
C ASP A 38 1.01 -0.27 -2.69
N GLY A 39 0.16 -0.98 -1.99
CA GLY A 39 0.57 -1.94 -0.98
C GLY A 39 1.52 -3.02 -1.52
N ILE A 40 1.38 -3.38 -2.82
CA ILE A 40 2.27 -4.36 -3.45
C ILE A 40 3.68 -3.80 -3.64
N GLY A 41 3.82 -2.51 -3.98
CA GLY A 41 5.12 -1.84 -4.06
C GLY A 41 5.80 -1.76 -2.71
N ILE A 42 5.06 -1.42 -1.65
CA ILE A 42 5.57 -1.42 -0.27
C ILE A 42 6.06 -2.82 0.10
N ALA A 43 5.26 -3.86 -0.16
CA ALA A 43 5.63 -5.24 0.13
C ALA A 43 6.90 -5.68 -0.62
N ALA A 44 7.05 -5.29 -1.88
CA ALA A 44 8.25 -5.56 -2.68
C ALA A 44 9.50 -4.89 -2.09
N CYS A 45 9.40 -3.62 -1.68
CA CYS A 45 10.49 -2.92 -1.01
C CYS A 45 10.91 -3.61 0.30
N LEU A 46 9.96 -3.98 1.13
CA LEU A 46 10.22 -4.68 2.38
C LEU A 46 10.86 -6.06 2.15
N ALA A 47 10.35 -6.81 1.18
CA ALA A 47 10.90 -8.12 0.81
C ALA A 47 12.36 -8.02 0.34
N LEU A 48 12.71 -6.99 -0.46
CA LEU A 48 14.09 -6.73 -0.86
C LEU A 48 14.99 -6.40 0.33
N MET A 49 14.50 -5.58 1.27
CA MET A 49 15.26 -5.21 2.46
C MET A 49 15.51 -6.39 3.42
N GLU A 50 14.60 -7.36 3.46
CA GLU A 50 14.75 -8.59 4.24
C GLU A 50 15.56 -9.68 3.53
N SER A 51 15.75 -9.57 2.21
CA SER A 51 16.41 -10.60 1.41
C SER A 51 17.93 -10.50 1.48
N ASP A 52 18.60 -11.66 1.34
CA ASP A 52 20.05 -11.75 1.14
C ASP A 52 20.45 -11.66 -0.35
N THR A 53 19.55 -11.16 -1.21
CA THR A 53 19.80 -11.04 -2.65
C THR A 53 20.92 -10.04 -2.90
N PRO A 54 21.98 -10.41 -3.63
CA PRO A 54 23.04 -9.48 -3.98
C PRO A 54 22.49 -8.32 -4.81
N CYS A 55 22.64 -7.10 -4.30
CA CYS A 55 22.18 -5.89 -4.96
C CYS A 55 23.11 -4.72 -4.59
N GLY A 56 23.00 -3.62 -5.33
CA GLY A 56 23.62 -2.36 -4.95
C GLY A 56 22.88 -1.69 -3.78
N ARG A 57 23.25 -0.46 -3.49
CA ARG A 57 22.54 0.35 -2.49
C ARG A 57 21.09 0.53 -2.92
N ILE A 58 20.16 0.28 -2.00
CA ILE A 58 18.73 0.50 -2.18
C ILE A 58 18.25 1.51 -1.14
N GLU A 59 17.49 2.49 -1.58
CA GLU A 59 16.79 3.43 -0.73
C GLU A 59 15.31 3.36 -1.06
N SER A 60 14.46 3.20 -0.05
CA SER A 60 13.01 3.13 -0.20
C SER A 60 12.36 4.31 0.50
N LEU A 61 11.60 5.09 -0.25
CA LEU A 61 10.85 6.22 0.25
C LEU A 61 9.36 5.93 0.22
N PHE A 62 8.72 6.07 1.36
CA PHE A 62 7.27 5.95 1.50
C PHE A 62 6.67 7.30 1.83
N THR A 63 5.84 7.82 0.95
CA THR A 63 5.16 9.10 1.13
C THR A 63 3.71 8.89 1.57
N ILE A 64 3.09 9.95 2.05
CA ILE A 64 1.68 9.97 2.43
C ILE A 64 0.87 10.83 1.47
N SER A 65 -0.46 10.61 1.46
CA SER A 65 -1.43 11.45 0.74
C SER A 65 -1.22 11.53 -0.77
N GLU A 66 -0.71 10.46 -1.40
CA GLU A 66 -0.51 10.43 -2.86
C GLU A 66 -1.82 10.72 -3.59
N GLU A 67 -2.90 10.01 -3.23
CA GLU A 67 -4.23 10.08 -3.86
C GLU A 67 -5.00 11.38 -3.57
N THR A 68 -4.54 12.18 -2.62
CA THR A 68 -5.24 13.38 -2.13
C THR A 68 -4.47 14.67 -2.33
N GLY A 69 -3.37 14.65 -3.08
CA GLY A 69 -2.59 15.84 -3.40
C GLY A 69 -1.09 15.69 -3.29
N MET A 70 -0.58 14.49 -3.01
CA MET A 70 0.85 14.20 -2.93
C MET A 70 1.60 14.98 -1.85
N ASP A 71 0.92 15.36 -0.76
CA ASP A 71 1.46 16.23 0.30
C ASP A 71 2.82 15.73 0.84
N GLY A 72 2.96 14.40 0.99
CA GLY A 72 4.21 13.82 1.48
C GLY A 72 5.36 13.96 0.48
N ALA A 73 5.09 13.87 -0.81
CA ALA A 73 6.11 14.06 -1.85
C ALA A 73 6.50 15.54 -1.99
N GLU A 74 5.53 16.44 -1.93
CA GLU A 74 5.77 17.89 -2.00
C GLU A 74 6.54 18.44 -0.80
N ALA A 75 6.39 17.79 0.36
CA ALA A 75 7.09 18.19 1.59
C ALA A 75 8.56 17.72 1.65
N LEU A 76 9.04 16.97 0.66
CA LEU A 76 10.44 16.53 0.63
C LEU A 76 11.39 17.70 0.41
N GLU A 77 12.40 17.80 1.25
CA GLU A 77 13.46 18.78 1.13
C GLU A 77 14.59 18.27 0.21
N GLU A 78 15.28 19.19 -0.46
CA GLU A 78 16.47 18.86 -1.26
C GLU A 78 17.55 18.20 -0.37
N GLY A 79 18.18 17.16 -0.90
CA GLY A 79 19.24 16.44 -0.19
C GLY A 79 18.74 15.42 0.83
N PHE A 80 17.47 15.00 0.75
CA PHE A 80 16.90 13.95 1.61
C PHE A 80 17.61 12.60 1.43
N PHE A 81 18.10 12.31 0.25
CA PHE A 81 18.89 11.11 -0.06
C PHE A 81 20.39 11.38 -0.05
#